data_f31a6c62f3986009fe19fae8ba9a774b
#
_entry.id   f31a6c62f3986009fe19fae8ba9a774b
#
_cell.length_a   1.000
_cell.length_b   1.000
_cell.length_c   1.000
_cell.angle_alpha   90.00
_cell.angle_beta   90.00
_cell.angle_gamma   90.00
#
_symmetry.space_group_name_H-M   'P 1'
#
loop_
_entity.id
_entity.type
_entity.pdbx_description
1 polymer ?
#
loop_
_entity_poly.entity_id
_entity_poly.type
_entity_poly.pdbx_seq_one_letter_code
_entity_poly.pdbx_strand_id
1 'polypeptide(L)'
;RVYQALGTQNIEELLKPEVLKIPKDPAIENMEALQMKIPKAFPTQEHDAHITAHSLFIKTRMVQINPAVYALLQGHISEHISQKSSQEVVEALAANPAEKILAKTNPEMFTVKMNGLIAQRTVELTSQLQQAEAAGEQKVDPLVALKQRELDLRAMDLQIKQNNIATDNALNASQFKVDTLMTQQELEIKDRQSNDRLNIAKEKIQLAREKQRK
;
A
#
# COMPACT_ATOMS: atom_id res chain seq x y z
N ARG A 1 -10.78 -36.57 -4.08
CA ARG A 1 -10.86 -37.72 -5.03
C ARG A 1 -11.73 -37.42 -6.26
N VAL A 2 -12.80 -36.60 -6.17
CA VAL A 2 -13.69 -36.26 -7.29
C VAL A 2 -12.97 -35.43 -8.37
N TYR A 3 -12.12 -34.47 -7.98
CA TYR A 3 -11.40 -33.59 -8.91
C TYR A 3 -10.26 -34.31 -9.65
N GLN A 4 -9.63 -35.33 -9.05
CA GLN A 4 -8.65 -36.18 -9.70
C GLN A 4 -9.27 -37.02 -10.82
N ALA A 5 -10.52 -37.42 -10.66
CA ALA A 5 -11.27 -38.16 -11.69
C ALA A 5 -11.63 -37.29 -12.91
N LEU A 6 -11.60 -35.95 -12.77
CA LEU A 6 -11.85 -34.98 -13.85
C LEU A 6 -10.58 -34.53 -14.55
N GLY A 7 -9.41 -35.15 -14.26
CA GLY A 7 -8.15 -34.87 -14.96
C GLY A 7 -7.51 -33.52 -14.62
N THR A 8 -7.94 -32.86 -13.56
CA THR A 8 -7.33 -31.60 -13.08
C THR A 8 -6.02 -31.88 -12.37
N GLN A 9 -4.90 -31.52 -12.99
CA GLN A 9 -3.54 -31.82 -12.50
C GLN A 9 -3.04 -30.91 -11.37
N ASN A 10 -3.68 -29.75 -11.13
CA ASN A 10 -3.26 -28.78 -10.11
C ASN A 10 -4.44 -28.36 -9.22
N ILE A 11 -4.95 -29.31 -8.44
CA ILE A 11 -6.05 -29.06 -7.48
C ILE A 11 -5.64 -28.02 -6.42
N GLU A 12 -4.35 -28.00 -6.04
CA GLU A 12 -3.79 -27.04 -5.07
C GLU A 12 -3.73 -25.60 -5.61
N GLU A 13 -3.62 -25.41 -6.91
CA GLU A 13 -3.69 -24.09 -7.56
C GLU A 13 -5.14 -23.57 -7.69
N LEU A 14 -6.09 -24.48 -7.89
CA LEU A 14 -7.53 -24.17 -7.98
C LEU A 14 -8.16 -23.93 -6.61
N LEU A 15 -7.68 -24.65 -5.61
CA LEU A 15 -8.03 -24.48 -4.20
C LEU A 15 -6.92 -23.73 -3.49
N LYS A 16 -6.56 -22.52 -3.94
CA LYS A 16 -5.78 -21.62 -3.08
C LYS A 16 -6.49 -21.57 -1.74
N PRO A 17 -5.85 -21.96 -0.63
CA PRO A 17 -6.48 -21.84 0.67
C PRO A 17 -6.94 -20.40 0.78
N GLU A 18 -8.23 -20.20 0.94
CA GLU A 18 -8.78 -18.89 1.24
C GLU A 18 -8.00 -18.44 2.47
N VAL A 19 -7.08 -17.48 2.29
CA VAL A 19 -6.29 -16.95 3.39
C VAL A 19 -7.32 -16.46 4.38
N LEU A 20 -7.50 -17.19 5.47
CA LEU A 20 -8.40 -16.84 6.55
C LEU A 20 -8.07 -15.41 6.94
N LYS A 21 -8.90 -14.49 6.50
CA LYS A 21 -8.74 -13.07 6.85
C LYS A 21 -9.09 -12.96 8.33
N ILE A 22 -8.07 -13.00 9.14
CA ILE A 22 -8.19 -12.92 10.60
C ILE A 22 -8.34 -11.43 10.96
N PRO A 23 -9.25 -11.08 11.89
CA PRO A 23 -9.32 -9.75 12.46
C PRO A 23 -7.95 -9.32 12.99
N LYS A 24 -7.55 -8.09 12.69
CA LYS A 24 -6.24 -7.56 13.07
C LYS A 24 -6.42 -6.41 14.05
N ASP A 25 -5.36 -6.10 14.76
CA ASP A 25 -5.25 -4.89 15.56
C ASP A 25 -5.20 -3.65 14.65
N PRO A 26 -5.85 -2.52 15.03
CA PRO A 26 -5.89 -1.33 14.20
C PRO A 26 -4.52 -0.73 13.91
N ALA A 27 -3.52 -0.93 14.78
CA ALA A 27 -2.16 -0.47 14.51
C ALA A 27 -1.50 -1.28 13.36
N ILE A 28 -1.76 -2.59 13.31
CA ILE A 28 -1.28 -3.44 12.21
C ILE A 28 -1.96 -3.05 10.89
N GLU A 29 -3.27 -2.80 10.91
CA GLU A 29 -4.04 -2.37 9.75
C GLU A 29 -3.55 -1.01 9.22
N ASN A 30 -3.22 -0.07 10.11
CA ASN A 30 -2.60 1.19 9.75
C ASN A 30 -1.25 1.03 9.02
N MET A 31 -0.39 0.13 9.52
CA MET A 31 0.89 -0.15 8.89
C MET A 31 0.73 -0.86 7.53
N GLU A 32 -0.24 -1.73 7.40
CA GLU A 32 -0.57 -2.39 6.14
C GLU A 32 -1.14 -1.41 5.11
N ALA A 33 -1.96 -0.45 5.56
CA ALA A 33 -2.48 0.62 4.71
C ALA A 33 -1.36 1.48 4.10
N LEU A 34 -0.27 1.76 4.84
CA LEU A 34 0.92 2.43 4.29
C LEU A 34 1.61 1.60 3.18
N GLN A 35 1.46 0.29 3.22
CA GLN A 35 1.95 -0.62 2.19
C GLN A 35 0.93 -0.84 1.05
N MET A 36 -0.14 -0.04 1.01
CA MET A 36 -1.25 -0.16 0.05
C MET A 36 -1.98 -1.52 0.12
N LYS A 37 -1.90 -2.21 1.24
CA LYS A 37 -2.72 -3.38 1.53
C LYS A 37 -4.07 -2.91 2.04
N ILE A 38 -5.13 -3.42 1.43
CA ILE A 38 -6.51 -3.04 1.79
C ILE A 38 -6.91 -3.79 3.06
N PRO A 39 -7.06 -3.11 4.21
CA PRO A 39 -7.61 -3.72 5.41
C PRO A 39 -9.09 -4.03 5.21
N LYS A 40 -9.64 -4.90 6.03
CA LYS A 40 -11.06 -5.28 5.98
C LYS A 40 -11.64 -5.33 7.38
N ALA A 41 -12.79 -4.69 7.57
CA ALA A 41 -13.52 -4.75 8.83
C ALA A 41 -14.27 -6.09 8.99
N PHE A 42 -14.25 -6.64 10.20
CA PHE A 42 -14.93 -7.89 10.57
C PHE A 42 -15.96 -7.63 11.66
N PRO A 43 -17.11 -8.33 11.64
CA PRO A 43 -18.17 -8.13 12.64
C PRO A 43 -17.74 -8.36 14.09
N THR A 44 -16.64 -9.08 14.32
CA THR A 44 -16.16 -9.43 15.67
C THR A 44 -15.14 -8.43 16.23
N GLN A 45 -14.83 -7.35 15.50
CA GLN A 45 -13.89 -6.33 15.96
C GLN A 45 -14.60 -5.27 16.82
N GLU A 46 -13.82 -4.65 17.70
CA GLU A 46 -14.23 -3.47 18.47
C GLU A 46 -14.22 -2.24 17.55
N HIS A 47 -15.33 -1.99 16.87
CA HIS A 47 -15.42 -0.97 15.84
C HIS A 47 -15.09 0.43 16.33
N ASP A 48 -15.46 0.80 17.56
CA ASP A 48 -15.17 2.12 18.12
C ASP A 48 -13.67 2.35 18.32
N ALA A 49 -12.96 1.34 18.79
CA ALA A 49 -11.51 1.39 18.95
C ALA A 49 -10.81 1.53 17.59
N HIS A 50 -11.26 0.78 16.57
CA HIS A 50 -10.72 0.86 15.21
C HIS A 50 -10.99 2.22 14.57
N ILE A 51 -12.23 2.72 14.61
CA ILE A 51 -12.60 4.03 14.08
C ILE A 51 -11.72 5.12 14.72
N THR A 52 -11.57 5.09 16.06
CA THR A 52 -10.74 6.06 16.79
C THR A 52 -9.28 5.98 16.37
N ALA A 53 -8.70 4.78 16.32
CA ALA A 53 -7.29 4.57 15.98
C ALA A 53 -7.00 5.00 14.53
N HIS A 54 -7.86 4.65 13.58
CA HIS A 54 -7.70 5.02 12.18
C HIS A 54 -7.92 6.52 11.96
N SER A 55 -8.91 7.14 12.64
CA SER A 55 -9.15 8.59 12.59
C SER A 55 -7.98 9.41 13.12
N LEU A 56 -7.32 8.93 14.19
CA LEU A 56 -6.09 9.55 14.69
C LEU A 56 -4.93 9.37 13.71
N PHE A 57 -4.80 8.19 13.12
CA PHE A 57 -3.73 7.90 12.19
C PHE A 57 -3.85 8.68 10.88
N ILE A 58 -5.06 8.88 10.36
CA ILE A 58 -5.32 9.72 9.18
C ILE A 58 -4.79 11.15 9.36
N LYS A 59 -4.83 11.68 10.58
CA LYS A 59 -4.34 13.03 10.90
C LYS A 59 -2.81 13.15 10.91
N THR A 60 -2.10 12.03 10.87
CA THR A 60 -0.64 12.05 10.83
C THR A 60 -0.15 12.56 9.47
N ARG A 61 0.98 13.24 9.48
CA ARG A 61 1.57 13.79 8.26
C ARG A 61 1.87 12.72 7.21
N MET A 62 2.24 11.51 7.64
CA MET A 62 2.51 10.39 6.72
C MET A 62 1.32 10.07 5.82
N VAL A 63 0.11 10.11 6.38
CA VAL A 63 -1.12 9.84 5.64
C VAL A 63 -1.54 11.08 4.86
N GLN A 64 -1.42 12.28 5.45
CA GLN A 64 -1.82 13.54 4.82
C GLN A 64 -1.05 13.85 3.51
N ILE A 65 0.20 13.44 3.41
CA ILE A 65 1.00 13.60 2.18
C ILE A 65 0.77 12.48 1.15
N ASN A 66 -0.01 11.45 1.49
CA ASN A 66 -0.31 10.32 0.61
C ASN A 66 -1.83 10.17 0.41
N PRO A 67 -2.40 10.82 -0.62
CA PRO A 67 -3.84 10.79 -0.86
C PRO A 67 -4.42 9.38 -1.05
N ALA A 68 -3.64 8.44 -1.58
CA ALA A 68 -4.10 7.08 -1.80
C ALA A 68 -4.28 6.32 -0.47
N VAL A 69 -3.33 6.45 0.46
CA VAL A 69 -3.44 5.88 1.82
C VAL A 69 -4.57 6.55 2.60
N TYR A 70 -4.70 7.87 2.46
CA TYR A 70 -5.81 8.63 3.07
C TYR A 70 -7.17 8.08 2.62
N ALA A 71 -7.39 7.95 1.30
CA ALA A 71 -8.65 7.43 0.76
C ALA A 71 -8.90 5.98 1.19
N LEU A 72 -7.87 5.14 1.23
CA LEU A 72 -7.95 3.76 1.68
C LEU A 72 -8.41 3.66 3.13
N LEU A 73 -7.81 4.43 4.03
CA LEU A 73 -8.18 4.46 5.45
C LEU A 73 -9.57 5.05 5.68
N GLN A 74 -9.97 6.09 4.93
CA GLN A 74 -11.34 6.60 4.99
C GLN A 74 -12.37 5.55 4.57
N GLY A 75 -12.09 4.81 3.48
CA GLY A 75 -12.94 3.69 3.07
C GLY A 75 -13.05 2.62 4.16
N HIS A 76 -11.95 2.30 4.82
CA HIS A 76 -11.92 1.32 5.91
C HIS A 76 -12.68 1.79 7.16
N ILE A 77 -12.54 3.06 7.55
CA ILE A 77 -13.38 3.65 8.63
C ILE A 77 -14.87 3.54 8.27
N SER A 78 -15.23 3.79 7.01
CA SER A 78 -16.62 3.66 6.56
C SER A 78 -17.13 2.20 6.65
N GLU A 79 -16.27 1.21 6.40
CA GLU A 79 -16.59 -0.20 6.63
C GLU A 79 -16.88 -0.49 8.11
N HIS A 80 -16.04 0.02 9.03
CA HIS A 80 -16.28 -0.12 10.48
C HIS A 80 -17.57 0.53 10.92
N ILE A 81 -17.89 1.72 10.43
CA ILE A 81 -19.15 2.41 10.72
C ILE A 81 -20.35 1.58 10.22
N SER A 82 -20.26 1.01 9.01
CA SER A 82 -21.30 0.14 8.47
C SER A 82 -21.51 -1.13 9.30
N GLN A 83 -20.42 -1.79 9.71
CA GLN A 83 -20.49 -2.99 10.56
C GLN A 83 -21.10 -2.67 11.92
N LYS A 84 -20.65 -1.58 12.56
CA LYS A 84 -21.21 -1.09 13.82
C LYS A 84 -22.70 -0.79 13.71
N SER A 85 -23.09 -0.04 12.66
CA SER A 85 -24.50 0.27 12.41
C SER A 85 -25.37 -0.99 12.27
N SER A 86 -24.84 -1.99 11.55
CA SER A 86 -25.52 -3.27 11.40
C SER A 86 -25.70 -4.00 12.74
N GLN A 87 -24.64 -4.05 13.55
CA GLN A 87 -24.70 -4.70 14.86
C GLN A 87 -25.72 -4.03 15.77
N GLU A 88 -25.64 -2.71 15.95
CA GLU A 88 -26.54 -1.95 16.81
C GLU A 88 -28.00 -2.11 16.39
N VAL A 89 -28.29 -2.05 15.09
CA VAL A 89 -29.66 -2.21 14.56
C VAL A 89 -30.16 -3.65 14.76
N VAL A 90 -29.33 -4.66 14.46
CA VAL A 90 -29.70 -6.06 14.67
C VAL A 90 -29.96 -6.34 16.14
N GLU A 91 -29.15 -5.85 17.06
CA GLU A 91 -29.35 -5.99 18.51
C GLU A 91 -30.64 -5.30 18.96
N ALA A 92 -30.88 -4.07 18.51
CA ALA A 92 -32.10 -3.34 18.82
C ALA A 92 -33.36 -4.05 18.33
N LEU A 93 -33.37 -4.58 17.10
CA LEU A 93 -34.45 -5.34 16.52
C LEU A 93 -34.62 -6.69 17.24
N ALA A 94 -33.55 -7.36 17.61
CA ALA A 94 -33.57 -8.60 18.35
C ALA A 94 -34.09 -8.42 19.78
N ALA A 95 -33.96 -7.26 20.38
CA ALA A 95 -34.54 -6.97 21.69
C ALA A 95 -36.07 -6.73 21.66
N ASN A 96 -36.64 -6.40 20.48
CA ASN A 96 -38.03 -6.05 20.33
C ASN A 96 -38.89 -7.28 19.96
N PRO A 97 -39.83 -7.72 20.80
CA PRO A 97 -40.71 -8.90 20.51
C PRO A 97 -41.56 -8.70 19.25
N ALA A 98 -42.05 -7.51 18.95
CA ALA A 98 -42.85 -7.24 17.76
C ALA A 98 -42.03 -7.42 16.47
N GLU A 99 -40.78 -7.06 16.48
CA GLU A 99 -39.88 -7.24 15.35
C GLU A 99 -39.54 -8.71 15.09
N LYS A 100 -39.42 -9.50 16.17
CA LYS A 100 -39.27 -10.96 16.05
C LYS A 100 -40.48 -11.62 15.38
N ILE A 101 -41.69 -11.12 15.67
CA ILE A 101 -42.90 -11.59 15.01
C ILE A 101 -42.91 -11.19 13.55
N LEU A 102 -42.57 -9.93 13.24
CA LEU A 102 -42.50 -9.44 11.88
C LEU A 102 -41.49 -10.22 11.04
N ALA A 103 -40.30 -10.51 11.59
CA ALA A 103 -39.27 -11.32 10.92
C ALA A 103 -39.76 -12.72 10.53
N LYS A 104 -40.66 -13.31 11.32
CA LYS A 104 -41.26 -14.63 11.03
C LYS A 104 -42.47 -14.57 10.08
N THR A 105 -43.30 -13.54 10.19
CA THR A 105 -44.54 -13.41 9.43
C THR A 105 -44.35 -12.74 8.08
N ASN A 106 -43.42 -11.81 7.98
CA ASN A 106 -43.09 -11.07 6.74
C ASN A 106 -41.59 -10.73 6.65
N PRO A 107 -40.75 -11.72 6.27
CA PRO A 107 -39.29 -11.54 6.23
C PRO A 107 -38.83 -10.49 5.23
N GLU A 108 -39.55 -10.28 4.12
CA GLU A 108 -39.22 -9.27 3.12
C GLU A 108 -39.40 -7.87 3.71
N MET A 109 -40.53 -7.58 4.33
CA MET A 109 -40.81 -6.30 4.98
C MET A 109 -39.83 -6.03 6.14
N PHE A 110 -39.50 -7.08 6.91
CA PHE A 110 -38.48 -6.98 7.96
C PHE A 110 -37.12 -6.59 7.40
N THR A 111 -36.69 -7.21 6.28
CA THR A 111 -35.41 -6.92 5.63
C THR A 111 -35.35 -5.48 5.12
N VAL A 112 -36.42 -5.00 4.47
CA VAL A 112 -36.49 -3.59 3.99
C VAL A 112 -36.41 -2.62 5.17
N LYS A 113 -37.15 -2.88 6.26
CA LYS A 113 -37.08 -2.06 7.47
C LYS A 113 -35.70 -2.05 8.10
N MET A 114 -35.10 -3.23 8.27
CA MET A 114 -33.76 -3.38 8.81
C MET A 114 -32.72 -2.59 8.00
N ASN A 115 -32.72 -2.73 6.69
CA ASN A 115 -31.81 -2.00 5.79
C ASN A 115 -31.99 -0.48 5.89
N GLY A 116 -33.26 -0.01 6.00
CA GLY A 116 -33.54 1.40 6.21
C GLY A 116 -32.98 1.93 7.54
N LEU A 117 -33.12 1.17 8.61
CA LEU A 117 -32.56 1.54 9.92
C LEU A 117 -31.05 1.50 9.93
N ILE A 118 -30.42 0.52 9.28
CA ILE A 118 -28.94 0.48 9.14
C ILE A 118 -28.44 1.71 8.38
N ALA A 119 -29.07 2.07 7.27
CA ALA A 119 -28.69 3.24 6.50
C ALA A 119 -28.82 4.53 7.35
N GLN A 120 -29.91 4.69 8.07
CA GLN A 120 -30.14 5.83 8.97
C GLN A 120 -29.05 5.86 10.07
N ARG A 121 -28.79 4.75 10.71
CA ARG A 121 -27.77 4.65 11.76
C ARG A 121 -26.36 4.95 11.24
N THR A 122 -26.04 4.49 10.04
CA THR A 122 -24.75 4.80 9.37
C THR A 122 -24.58 6.30 9.17
N VAL A 123 -25.61 7.01 8.72
CA VAL A 123 -25.59 8.47 8.56
C VAL A 123 -25.39 9.17 9.91
N GLU A 124 -26.09 8.73 10.96
CA GLU A 124 -25.97 9.28 12.31
C GLU A 124 -24.53 9.13 12.84
N LEU A 125 -23.97 7.93 12.78
CA LEU A 125 -22.60 7.67 13.25
C LEU A 125 -21.56 8.44 12.43
N THR A 126 -21.71 8.52 11.12
CA THR A 126 -20.84 9.33 10.27
C THR A 126 -20.87 10.81 10.63
N SER A 127 -22.07 11.34 10.88
CA SER A 127 -22.25 12.74 11.31
C SER A 127 -21.66 13.00 12.70
N GLN A 128 -21.83 12.06 13.63
CA GLN A 128 -21.21 12.14 14.96
C GLN A 128 -19.68 12.13 14.87
N LEU A 129 -19.10 11.29 14.04
CA LEU A 129 -17.65 11.25 13.82
C LEU A 129 -17.13 12.59 13.27
N GLN A 130 -17.79 13.13 12.23
CA GLN A 130 -17.41 14.43 11.66
C GLN A 130 -17.50 15.57 12.69
N GLN A 131 -18.54 15.58 13.51
CA GLN A 131 -18.69 16.59 14.58
C GLN A 131 -17.61 16.44 15.65
N ALA A 132 -17.27 15.20 16.04
CA ALA A 132 -16.21 14.91 16.99
C ALA A 132 -14.82 15.33 16.45
N GLU A 133 -14.59 15.11 15.16
CA GLU A 133 -13.36 15.55 14.49
C GLU A 133 -13.23 17.07 14.46
N ALA A 134 -14.29 17.78 14.10
CA ALA A 134 -14.34 19.25 14.10
C ALA A 134 -14.20 19.84 15.50
N ALA A 135 -14.77 19.19 16.54
CA ALA A 135 -14.62 19.61 17.94
C ALA A 135 -13.22 19.29 18.52
N GLY A 136 -12.60 18.20 18.06
CA GLY A 136 -11.28 17.74 18.47
C GLY A 136 -10.15 18.65 18.00
N GLU A 137 -10.31 19.31 16.87
CA GLU A 137 -9.37 20.32 16.37
C GLU A 137 -9.20 21.52 17.30
N GLN A 138 -10.18 21.76 18.17
CA GLN A 138 -10.15 22.88 19.16
C GLN A 138 -9.55 22.51 20.52
N LYS A 139 -9.31 21.22 20.83
CA LYS A 139 -8.90 20.78 22.18
C LYS A 139 -7.77 19.73 22.17
N VAL A 140 -6.80 19.85 21.29
CA VAL A 140 -5.61 18.99 21.39
C VAL A 140 -4.79 19.45 22.60
N ASP A 141 -4.61 18.55 23.57
CA ASP A 141 -3.68 18.78 24.68
C ASP A 141 -2.32 19.18 24.09
N PRO A 142 -1.74 20.33 24.49
CA PRO A 142 -0.46 20.82 23.97
C PRO A 142 0.66 19.79 24.05
N LEU A 143 0.63 18.90 25.04
CA LEU A 143 1.61 17.83 25.19
C LEU A 143 1.45 16.74 24.14
N VAL A 144 0.21 16.37 23.80
CA VAL A 144 -0.12 15.41 22.73
C VAL A 144 0.24 15.99 21.37
N ALA A 145 -0.05 17.28 21.15
CA ALA A 145 0.33 17.99 19.94
C ALA A 145 1.86 18.04 19.74
N LEU A 146 2.62 18.28 20.80
CA LEU A 146 4.08 18.27 20.77
C LEU A 146 4.63 16.87 20.45
N LYS A 147 4.08 15.86 21.09
CA LYS A 147 4.52 14.47 20.84
C LYS A 147 4.17 14.00 19.44
N GLN A 148 3.02 14.38 18.92
CA GLN A 148 2.64 14.15 17.53
C GLN A 148 3.60 14.83 16.57
N ARG A 149 3.96 16.09 16.84
CA ARG A 149 4.91 16.85 16.03
C ARG A 149 6.33 16.23 16.02
N GLU A 150 6.75 15.66 17.16
CA GLU A 150 8.02 14.93 17.25
C GLU A 150 8.00 13.66 16.39
N LEU A 151 6.90 12.89 16.42
CA LEU A 151 6.73 11.71 15.60
C LEU A 151 6.71 12.06 14.09
N ASP A 152 6.02 13.13 13.73
CA ASP A 152 5.97 13.63 12.37
C ASP A 152 7.35 14.06 11.86
N LEU A 153 8.14 14.73 12.69
CA LEU A 153 9.53 15.11 12.36
C LEU A 153 10.42 13.89 12.14
N ARG A 154 10.30 12.86 12.99
CA ARG A 154 11.04 11.60 12.82
C ARG A 154 10.66 10.87 11.53
N ALA A 155 9.37 10.86 11.20
CA ALA A 155 8.89 10.27 9.96
C ALA A 155 9.45 11.01 8.73
N MET A 156 9.51 12.34 8.78
CA MET A 156 10.15 13.14 7.73
C MET A 156 11.65 12.86 7.59
N ASP A 157 12.37 12.75 8.69
CA ASP A 157 13.81 12.46 8.68
C ASP A 157 14.09 11.09 8.04
N LEU A 158 13.28 10.09 8.35
CA LEU A 158 13.35 8.78 7.70
C LEU A 158 13.08 8.85 6.20
N GLN A 159 12.10 9.63 5.77
CA GLN A 159 11.77 9.79 4.36
C GLN A 159 12.90 10.52 3.59
N ILE A 160 13.48 11.55 4.20
CA ILE A 160 14.64 12.26 3.65
C ILE A 160 15.82 11.29 3.50
N LYS A 161 16.10 10.46 4.51
CA LYS A 161 17.16 9.45 4.45
C LYS A 161 16.93 8.43 3.33
N GLN A 162 15.69 7.95 3.17
CA GLN A 162 15.35 7.04 2.08
C GLN A 162 15.54 7.69 0.69
N ASN A 163 15.12 8.95 0.55
CA ASN A 163 15.29 9.68 -0.70
C ASN A 163 16.78 9.92 -1.01
N ASN A 164 17.59 10.25 -0.01
CA ASN A 164 19.03 10.43 -0.18
C ASN A 164 19.69 9.12 -0.62
N ILE A 165 19.37 8.00 0.00
CA ILE A 165 19.87 6.66 -0.40
C ILE A 165 19.48 6.35 -1.85
N ALA A 166 18.23 6.63 -2.24
CA ALA A 166 17.77 6.42 -3.61
C ALA A 166 18.54 7.30 -4.62
N THR A 167 18.80 8.57 -4.24
CA THR A 167 19.58 9.51 -5.06
C THR A 167 21.04 9.07 -5.18
N ASP A 168 21.67 8.66 -4.10
CA ASP A 168 23.05 8.17 -4.08
C ASP A 168 23.20 6.89 -4.93
N ASN A 169 22.24 5.98 -4.84
CA ASN A 169 22.21 4.78 -5.66
C ASN A 169 22.06 5.11 -7.16
N ALA A 170 21.22 6.08 -7.51
CA ALA A 170 21.07 6.54 -8.90
C ALA A 170 22.33 7.21 -9.42
N LEU A 171 23.00 8.01 -8.58
CA LEU A 171 24.26 8.66 -8.92
C LEU A 171 25.36 7.62 -9.15
N ASN A 172 25.52 6.67 -8.25
CA ASN A 172 26.51 5.58 -8.38
C ASN A 172 26.25 4.72 -9.63
N ALA A 173 24.99 4.42 -9.94
CA ALA A 173 24.64 3.71 -11.17
C ALA A 173 24.96 4.51 -12.44
N SER A 174 24.83 5.84 -12.41
CA SER A 174 25.19 6.70 -13.53
C SER A 174 26.71 6.79 -13.70
N GLN A 175 27.48 6.93 -12.61
CA GLN A 175 28.94 6.91 -12.63
C GLN A 175 29.47 5.59 -13.19
N PHE A 176 28.94 4.46 -12.72
CA PHE A 176 29.33 3.14 -13.24
C PHE A 176 29.12 3.01 -14.76
N LYS A 177 28.02 3.56 -15.29
CA LYS A 177 27.78 3.59 -16.74
C LYS A 177 28.80 4.43 -17.48
N VAL A 178 29.15 5.61 -16.94
CA VAL A 178 30.15 6.48 -17.54
C VAL A 178 31.53 5.80 -17.55
N ASP A 179 31.95 5.20 -16.45
CA ASP A 179 33.22 4.49 -16.34
C ASP A 179 33.28 3.30 -17.31
N THR A 180 32.19 2.57 -17.47
CA THR A 180 32.10 1.46 -18.43
C THR A 180 32.26 1.97 -19.87
N LEU A 181 31.59 3.06 -20.22
CA LEU A 181 31.71 3.69 -21.55
C LEU A 181 33.12 4.21 -21.82
N MET A 182 33.75 4.84 -20.84
CA MET A 182 35.14 5.33 -20.97
C MET A 182 36.13 4.19 -21.18
N THR A 183 35.95 3.08 -20.42
CA THR A 183 36.77 1.86 -20.57
C THR A 183 36.60 1.25 -21.97
N GLN A 184 35.37 1.20 -22.50
CA GLN A 184 35.10 0.73 -23.86
C GLN A 184 35.80 1.61 -24.91
N GLN A 185 35.70 2.94 -24.78
CA GLN A 185 36.37 3.87 -25.69
C GLN A 185 37.90 3.74 -25.66
N GLU A 186 38.49 3.56 -24.49
CA GLU A 186 39.94 3.34 -24.35
C GLU A 186 40.37 2.03 -25.05
N LEU A 187 39.57 0.96 -24.93
CA LEU A 187 39.84 -0.32 -25.62
C LEU A 187 39.77 -0.13 -27.13
N GLU A 188 38.76 0.55 -27.64
CA GLU A 188 38.61 0.83 -29.08
C GLU A 188 39.77 1.65 -29.63
N ILE A 189 40.26 2.66 -28.86
CA ILE A 189 41.42 3.47 -29.27
C ILE A 189 42.68 2.60 -29.31
N LYS A 190 42.90 1.73 -28.32
CA LYS A 190 44.03 0.79 -28.31
C LYS A 190 44.00 -0.19 -29.48
N ASP A 191 42.84 -0.70 -29.80
CA ASP A 191 42.68 -1.59 -30.94
C ASP A 191 42.94 -0.90 -32.27
N ARG A 192 42.45 0.33 -32.46
CA ARG A 192 42.78 1.15 -33.64
C ARG A 192 44.26 1.39 -33.76
N GLN A 193 44.92 1.83 -32.68
CA GLN A 193 46.37 2.06 -32.66
C GLN A 193 47.17 0.79 -32.97
N SER A 194 46.72 -0.38 -32.47
CA SER A 194 47.35 -1.66 -32.76
C SER A 194 47.21 -2.05 -34.23
N ASN A 195 46.02 -1.86 -34.81
CA ASN A 195 45.76 -2.10 -36.21
C ASN A 195 46.58 -1.16 -37.12
N ASP A 196 46.68 0.11 -36.78
CA ASP A 196 47.52 1.07 -37.52
C ASP A 196 49.01 0.69 -37.52
N ARG A 197 49.53 0.27 -36.35
CA ARG A 197 50.89 -0.25 -36.26
C ARG A 197 51.13 -1.49 -37.14
N LEU A 198 50.16 -2.42 -37.18
CA LEU A 198 50.21 -3.60 -38.01
C LEU A 198 50.18 -3.23 -39.50
N ASN A 199 49.37 -2.26 -39.89
CA ASN A 199 49.30 -1.80 -41.29
C ASN A 199 50.62 -1.13 -41.74
N ILE A 200 51.17 -0.25 -40.90
CA ILE A 200 52.49 0.38 -41.15
C ILE A 200 53.58 -0.69 -41.26
N ALA A 201 53.54 -1.73 -40.42
CA ALA A 201 54.55 -2.82 -40.51
C ALA A 201 54.40 -3.61 -41.81
N LYS A 202 53.16 -3.91 -42.25
CA LYS A 202 52.89 -4.57 -43.52
C LYS A 202 53.38 -3.78 -44.73
N GLU A 203 53.14 -2.45 -44.75
CA GLU A 203 53.64 -1.57 -45.81
C GLU A 203 55.15 -1.53 -45.87
N LYS A 204 55.84 -1.44 -44.70
CA LYS A 204 57.31 -1.50 -44.66
C LYS A 204 57.86 -2.80 -45.22
N ILE A 205 57.23 -3.96 -44.92
CA ILE A 205 57.65 -5.24 -45.43
C ILE A 205 57.43 -5.29 -46.97
N GLN A 206 56.33 -4.75 -47.44
CA GLN A 206 56.03 -4.71 -48.89
C GLN A 206 57.03 -3.84 -49.65
N LEU A 207 57.31 -2.66 -49.14
CA LEU A 207 58.35 -1.78 -49.70
C LEU A 207 59.76 -2.39 -49.70
N ALA A 208 60.12 -3.13 -48.63
CA ALA A 208 61.38 -3.87 -48.57
C ALA A 208 61.47 -4.98 -49.62
N ARG A 209 60.39 -5.71 -49.86
CA ARG A 209 60.30 -6.75 -50.91
C ARG A 209 60.42 -6.16 -52.33
N GLU A 210 59.83 -5.02 -52.58
CA GLU A 210 59.93 -4.31 -53.88
C GLU A 210 61.32 -3.82 -54.16
N LYS A 211 62.06 -3.33 -53.11
CA LYS A 211 63.47 -2.92 -53.24
C LYS A 211 64.44 -4.08 -53.53
N GLN A 212 64.11 -5.32 -53.14
CA GLN A 212 64.92 -6.52 -53.40
C GLN A 212 64.66 -7.11 -54.78
N ARG A 213 63.62 -6.70 -55.49
CA ARG A 213 63.28 -7.15 -56.84
C ARG A 213 63.82 -6.27 -57.94
N LYS A 214 64.41 -5.11 -57.61
CA LYS A 214 65.14 -4.23 -58.53
C LYS A 214 66.65 -4.42 -58.37
#